data_354dd71a85359229203fc3efa5adf366
#
_entry.id   354dd71a85359229203fc3efa5adf366
#
_cell.length_a   1.000
_cell.length_b   1.000
_cell.length_c   1.000
_cell.angle_alpha   90.00
_cell.angle_beta   90.00
_cell.angle_gamma   90.00
#
_symmetry.space_group_name_H-M   'P 1'
#
loop_
_entity.id
_entity.type
_entity.pdbx_description
1 polymer ?
#
loop_
_entity_poly.entity_id
_entity_poly.type
_entity_poly.pdbx_seq_one_letter_code
_entity_poly.pdbx_strand_id
1 'polypeptide(L)'
;VSTDLNIKLLGWQQSVWDSKARFKVVAAGRRTGKSRLAAYLLIFYGLQVKAGHVFYVAPTQGQARDIMWQALLEVGHPVIKSSHINNLQITLINGATISLKGADRPETMRGVSLKYLVMDEYADMKPEVWEQILRPALADQKGGALFIGTPMGRNHFYELYTYAGLEEDETYEAWHFTSYDNPLLDPAEIDVAKKSMSSYAFRQEFMASFEAQGSDIFKEEWIKVSSEEPDIGNYYLAIDMAGFEDANKRKKKSRLDNTSIACVKVNEHGWFVDNIIYGRWTFEETARKIFEAVDHYQPAAVGIEKGISKQAIMSPLSDMMKQRQKFFRIEELTHSNKKKTDRIVAALQGRFEHGAITINEGEWNTEFLDELFQFPNPQVHDDLIDALAYIDQLANVSYYYDYEEDTFDLLDPIAGY
;
A
#
# COMPACT_ATOMS: atom_id res chain seq x y z
N VAL A 1 16.43 -38.78 -22.51
CA VAL A 1 16.80 -37.43 -22.95
C VAL A 1 17.12 -36.66 -21.68
N SER A 2 18.40 -36.35 -21.45
CA SER A 2 18.81 -35.41 -20.40
C SER A 2 18.34 -34.01 -20.82
N THR A 3 17.45 -33.41 -20.08
CA THR A 3 17.00 -32.06 -20.34
C THR A 3 17.67 -31.13 -19.32
N ASP A 4 18.63 -30.35 -19.76
CA ASP A 4 19.30 -29.39 -18.91
C ASP A 4 18.40 -28.13 -18.71
N LEU A 5 18.02 -27.89 -17.47
CA LEU A 5 17.42 -26.63 -17.06
C LEU A 5 18.59 -25.66 -16.78
N ASN A 6 18.71 -24.62 -17.58
CA ASN A 6 19.71 -23.58 -17.35
C ASN A 6 19.32 -22.69 -16.16
N ILE A 7 19.45 -23.22 -14.94
CA ILE A 7 19.16 -22.53 -13.70
C ILE A 7 20.36 -21.65 -13.32
N LYS A 8 20.17 -20.34 -13.29
CA LYS A 8 21.15 -19.38 -12.82
C LYS A 8 20.62 -18.71 -11.55
N LEU A 9 21.19 -19.06 -10.43
CA LEU A 9 20.85 -18.52 -9.12
C LEU A 9 21.78 -17.36 -8.75
N LEU A 10 21.20 -16.33 -8.11
CA LEU A 10 21.96 -15.31 -7.41
C LEU A 10 22.55 -15.91 -6.12
N GLY A 11 23.58 -15.31 -5.54
CA GLY A 11 24.24 -15.84 -4.36
C GLY A 11 23.28 -16.12 -3.19
N TRP A 12 22.36 -15.19 -2.92
CA TRP A 12 21.36 -15.38 -1.89
C TRP A 12 20.32 -16.48 -2.23
N GLN A 13 19.96 -16.62 -3.50
CA GLN A 13 19.07 -17.69 -3.96
C GLN A 13 19.70 -19.06 -3.80
N GLN A 14 21.03 -19.13 -4.02
CA GLN A 14 21.80 -20.36 -3.85
C GLN A 14 21.75 -20.84 -2.40
N SER A 15 21.89 -19.96 -1.41
CA SER A 15 21.82 -20.34 0.01
C SER A 15 20.45 -20.93 0.38
N VAL A 16 19.37 -20.36 -0.12
CA VAL A 16 18.01 -20.90 0.08
C VAL A 16 17.82 -22.22 -0.68
N TRP A 17 18.37 -22.34 -1.89
CA TRP A 17 18.31 -23.55 -2.71
C TRP A 17 19.02 -24.74 -2.05
N ASP A 18 20.23 -24.53 -1.53
CA ASP A 18 21.07 -25.58 -0.96
C ASP A 18 20.60 -26.07 0.42
N SER A 19 19.79 -25.26 1.10
CA SER A 19 19.21 -25.65 2.38
C SER A 19 18.38 -26.93 2.27
N LYS A 20 18.48 -27.76 3.29
CA LYS A 20 17.71 -29.01 3.44
C LYS A 20 16.48 -28.84 4.29
N ALA A 21 16.24 -27.65 4.85
CA ALA A 21 15.06 -27.36 5.63
C ALA A 21 13.79 -27.64 4.80
N ARG A 22 12.83 -28.28 5.45
CA ARG A 22 11.54 -28.62 4.85
C ARG A 22 10.69 -27.38 4.59
N PHE A 23 10.76 -26.41 5.52
CA PHE A 23 10.02 -25.16 5.50
C PHE A 23 11.00 -24.00 5.49
N LYS A 24 10.99 -23.25 4.42
CA LYS A 24 11.90 -22.14 4.17
C LYS A 24 11.16 -20.83 4.27
N VAL A 25 11.64 -19.90 5.09
CA VAL A 25 11.01 -18.62 5.34
C VAL A 25 11.93 -17.49 4.90
N VAL A 26 11.56 -16.77 3.85
CA VAL A 26 12.41 -15.77 3.20
C VAL A 26 11.74 -14.40 3.24
N ALA A 27 12.23 -13.54 4.13
CA ALA A 27 11.90 -12.12 4.14
C ALA A 27 12.81 -11.39 3.15
N ALA A 28 12.25 -10.82 2.10
CA ALA A 28 13.07 -10.20 1.07
C ALA A 28 12.44 -8.95 0.46
N GLY A 29 13.26 -7.92 0.24
CA GLY A 29 12.85 -6.65 -0.32
C GLY A 29 12.33 -6.76 -1.76
N ARG A 30 11.78 -5.66 -2.27
CA ARG A 30 11.33 -5.59 -3.68
C ARG A 30 12.49 -5.79 -4.64
N ARG A 31 12.21 -6.37 -5.80
CA ARG A 31 13.18 -6.58 -6.88
C ARG A 31 14.41 -7.46 -6.54
N THR A 32 14.39 -8.16 -5.41
CA THR A 32 15.46 -9.13 -5.06
C THR A 32 15.53 -10.34 -5.99
N GLY A 33 14.46 -10.69 -6.70
CA GLY A 33 14.40 -11.89 -7.53
C GLY A 33 13.60 -13.05 -6.90
N LYS A 34 12.73 -12.76 -5.92
CA LYS A 34 11.85 -13.72 -5.22
C LYS A 34 11.13 -14.67 -6.16
N SER A 35 10.40 -14.10 -7.14
CA SER A 35 9.56 -14.87 -8.07
C SER A 35 10.38 -15.82 -8.96
N ARG A 36 11.63 -15.44 -9.28
CA ARG A 36 12.52 -16.30 -10.08
C ARG A 36 12.95 -17.54 -9.30
N LEU A 37 13.32 -17.37 -8.01
CA LEU A 37 13.62 -18.49 -7.12
C LEU A 37 12.41 -19.40 -6.94
N ALA A 38 11.23 -18.81 -6.71
CA ALA A 38 9.98 -19.55 -6.58
C ALA A 38 9.69 -20.43 -7.81
N ALA A 39 9.84 -19.87 -9.02
CA ALA A 39 9.65 -20.60 -10.27
C ALA A 39 10.62 -21.79 -10.40
N TYR A 40 11.90 -21.60 -10.09
CA TYR A 40 12.90 -22.67 -10.10
C TYR A 40 12.56 -23.80 -9.12
N LEU A 41 12.16 -23.47 -7.89
CA LEU A 41 11.82 -24.46 -6.87
C LEU A 41 10.55 -25.26 -7.24
N LEU A 42 9.52 -24.57 -7.78
CA LEU A 42 8.29 -25.24 -8.23
C LEU A 42 8.58 -26.28 -9.34
N ILE A 43 9.40 -25.94 -10.32
CA ILE A 43 9.80 -26.86 -11.39
C ILE A 43 10.66 -27.99 -10.84
N PHE A 44 11.66 -27.68 -10.02
CA PHE A 44 12.56 -28.65 -9.41
C PHE A 44 11.83 -29.71 -8.60
N TYR A 45 10.95 -29.29 -7.68
CA TYR A 45 10.19 -30.22 -6.86
C TYR A 45 9.07 -30.91 -7.65
N GLY A 46 8.49 -30.26 -8.65
CA GLY A 46 7.57 -30.87 -9.59
C GLY A 46 8.19 -32.04 -10.38
N LEU A 47 9.44 -31.91 -10.78
CA LEU A 47 10.16 -32.98 -11.49
C LEU A 47 10.54 -34.16 -10.59
N GLN A 48 10.60 -33.98 -9.26
CA GLN A 48 10.91 -35.06 -8.31
C GLN A 48 9.74 -35.99 -8.02
N VAL A 49 8.53 -35.65 -8.43
CA VAL A 49 7.34 -36.44 -8.14
C VAL A 49 6.63 -36.85 -9.43
N LYS A 50 6.37 -38.14 -9.59
CA LYS A 50 5.62 -38.65 -10.76
C LYS A 50 4.12 -38.37 -10.58
N ALA A 51 3.51 -37.63 -11.51
CA ALA A 51 2.09 -37.28 -11.49
C ALA A 51 1.59 -36.64 -10.18
N GLY A 52 2.48 -35.92 -9.46
CA GLY A 52 2.13 -35.22 -8.22
C GLY A 52 1.74 -33.79 -8.46
N HIS A 53 1.43 -33.10 -7.34
CA HIS A 53 0.99 -31.71 -7.36
C HIS A 53 1.95 -30.80 -6.60
N VAL A 54 2.20 -29.63 -7.18
CA VAL A 54 2.87 -28.50 -6.51
C VAL A 54 2.03 -27.24 -6.71
N PHE A 55 1.96 -26.40 -5.70
CA PHE A 55 1.18 -25.17 -5.74
C PHE A 55 2.06 -23.94 -5.61
N TYR A 56 1.71 -22.92 -6.37
CA TYR A 56 2.08 -21.55 -6.11
C TYR A 56 0.84 -20.80 -5.65
N VAL A 57 0.92 -20.17 -4.49
CA VAL A 57 -0.19 -19.45 -3.87
C VAL A 57 0.22 -18.00 -3.68
N ALA A 58 -0.58 -17.08 -4.20
CA ALA A 58 -0.49 -15.64 -3.96
C ALA A 58 -1.75 -15.15 -3.23
N PRO A 59 -1.81 -13.91 -2.72
CA PRO A 59 -3.00 -13.39 -2.05
C PRO A 59 -4.28 -13.52 -2.87
N THR A 60 -4.20 -13.27 -4.18
CA THR A 60 -5.31 -13.48 -5.12
C THR A 60 -4.88 -14.30 -6.34
N GLN A 61 -5.86 -14.95 -6.96
CA GLN A 61 -5.60 -15.74 -8.19
C GLN A 61 -5.11 -14.87 -9.36
N GLY A 62 -5.55 -13.61 -9.43
CA GLY A 62 -5.07 -12.64 -10.42
C GLY A 62 -3.58 -12.35 -10.24
N GLN A 63 -3.15 -12.05 -9.00
CA GLN A 63 -1.75 -11.84 -8.67
C GLN A 63 -0.91 -13.09 -8.96
N ALA A 64 -1.41 -14.28 -8.62
CA ALA A 64 -0.71 -15.54 -8.91
C ALA A 64 -0.42 -15.69 -10.41
N ARG A 65 -1.40 -15.38 -11.25
CA ARG A 65 -1.24 -15.40 -12.73
C ARG A 65 -0.22 -14.37 -13.19
N ASP A 66 -0.40 -13.12 -12.77
CA ASP A 66 0.38 -11.98 -13.28
C ASP A 66 1.86 -12.06 -12.89
N ILE A 67 2.15 -12.60 -11.70
CA ILE A 67 3.52 -12.76 -11.18
C ILE A 67 4.20 -14.01 -11.74
N MET A 68 3.51 -15.16 -11.73
CA MET A 68 4.19 -16.45 -11.85
C MET A 68 3.97 -17.16 -13.20
N TRP A 69 2.86 -16.89 -13.91
CA TRP A 69 2.55 -17.64 -15.13
C TRP A 69 3.65 -17.57 -16.17
N GLN A 70 4.05 -16.36 -16.54
CA GLN A 70 5.09 -16.15 -17.57
C GLN A 70 6.45 -16.66 -17.10
N ALA A 71 6.82 -16.44 -15.83
CA ALA A 71 8.06 -16.90 -15.25
C ALA A 71 8.21 -18.43 -15.32
N LEU A 72 7.13 -19.17 -15.04
CA LEU A 72 7.12 -20.62 -15.15
C LEU A 72 7.26 -21.10 -16.60
N LEU A 73 6.60 -20.46 -17.55
CA LEU A 73 6.72 -20.79 -18.96
C LEU A 73 8.15 -20.58 -19.48
N GLU A 74 8.80 -19.50 -19.08
CA GLU A 74 10.18 -19.19 -19.46
C GLU A 74 11.17 -20.21 -18.88
N VAL A 75 11.11 -20.40 -17.55
CA VAL A 75 12.03 -21.27 -16.83
C VAL A 75 11.80 -22.73 -17.16
N GLY A 76 10.55 -23.15 -17.28
CA GLY A 76 10.15 -24.55 -17.44
C GLY A 76 10.03 -25.02 -18.89
N HIS A 77 10.23 -24.13 -19.88
CA HIS A 77 10.01 -24.45 -21.29
C HIS A 77 10.49 -25.86 -21.73
N PRO A 78 11.72 -26.30 -21.36
CA PRO A 78 12.23 -27.61 -21.79
C PRO A 78 11.52 -28.81 -21.16
N VAL A 79 10.82 -28.61 -20.04
CA VAL A 79 10.20 -29.69 -19.25
C VAL A 79 8.68 -29.55 -19.12
N ILE A 80 8.08 -28.58 -19.79
CA ILE A 80 6.62 -28.41 -19.86
C ILE A 80 6.05 -29.29 -20.96
N LYS A 81 5.10 -30.14 -20.61
CA LYS A 81 4.34 -30.96 -21.54
C LYS A 81 3.12 -30.22 -22.10
N SER A 82 2.40 -29.50 -21.24
CA SER A 82 1.24 -28.68 -21.63
C SER A 82 0.97 -27.59 -20.59
N SER A 83 0.30 -26.52 -21.02
CA SER A 83 -0.12 -25.42 -20.15
C SER A 83 -1.56 -25.01 -20.49
N HIS A 84 -2.35 -24.72 -19.45
CA HIS A 84 -3.75 -24.32 -19.55
C HIS A 84 -3.99 -23.02 -18.77
N ILE A 85 -3.99 -21.89 -19.46
CA ILE A 85 -4.09 -20.56 -18.85
C ILE A 85 -5.41 -20.34 -18.12
N ASN A 86 -6.52 -20.89 -18.62
CA ASN A 86 -7.83 -20.74 -17.97
C ASN A 86 -7.89 -21.43 -16.60
N ASN A 87 -7.17 -22.54 -16.45
CA ASN A 87 -7.11 -23.31 -15.21
C ASN A 87 -5.88 -22.92 -14.37
N LEU A 88 -5.02 -22.05 -14.90
CA LEU A 88 -3.73 -21.69 -14.32
C LEU A 88 -2.91 -22.91 -13.90
N GLN A 89 -2.80 -23.88 -14.81
CA GLN A 89 -2.16 -25.17 -14.57
C GLN A 89 -1.14 -25.49 -15.68
N ILE A 90 0.03 -25.92 -15.24
CA ILE A 90 1.12 -26.39 -16.10
C ILE A 90 1.39 -27.88 -15.78
N THR A 91 1.46 -28.72 -16.82
CA THR A 91 1.80 -30.13 -16.67
C THR A 91 3.23 -30.34 -17.17
N LEU A 92 4.05 -30.96 -16.34
CA LEU A 92 5.43 -31.30 -16.64
C LEU A 92 5.52 -32.65 -17.41
N ILE A 93 6.68 -32.92 -18.04
CA ILE A 93 6.94 -34.14 -18.83
C ILE A 93 6.79 -35.44 -18.01
N ASN A 94 6.99 -35.39 -16.69
CA ASN A 94 6.80 -36.54 -15.78
C ASN A 94 5.34 -36.70 -15.31
N GLY A 95 4.42 -35.86 -15.80
CA GLY A 95 2.99 -35.88 -15.45
C GLY A 95 2.65 -35.08 -14.17
N ALA A 96 3.62 -34.49 -13.49
CA ALA A 96 3.36 -33.62 -12.36
C ALA A 96 2.69 -32.32 -12.81
N THR A 97 1.91 -31.71 -11.94
CA THR A 97 1.18 -30.47 -12.22
C THR A 97 1.62 -29.35 -11.27
N ILE A 98 1.84 -28.17 -11.85
CA ILE A 98 2.03 -26.91 -11.13
C ILE A 98 0.75 -26.11 -11.28
N SER A 99 0.10 -25.78 -10.17
CA SER A 99 -1.14 -24.98 -10.18
C SER A 99 -0.95 -23.65 -9.45
N LEU A 100 -1.43 -22.57 -10.07
CA LEU A 100 -1.43 -21.24 -9.48
C LEU A 100 -2.77 -21.00 -8.80
N LYS A 101 -2.74 -20.61 -7.53
CA LYS A 101 -3.90 -20.48 -6.64
C LYS A 101 -3.93 -19.12 -5.97
N GLY A 102 -5.12 -18.66 -5.57
CA GLY A 102 -5.32 -17.49 -4.72
C GLY A 102 -5.71 -17.89 -3.31
N ALA A 103 -5.08 -17.26 -2.32
CA ALA A 103 -5.43 -17.44 -0.91
C ALA A 103 -6.82 -16.86 -0.57
N ASP A 104 -7.38 -16.02 -1.43
CA ASP A 104 -8.76 -15.49 -1.36
C ASP A 104 -9.83 -16.59 -1.53
N ARG A 105 -9.48 -17.75 -2.10
CA ARG A 105 -10.39 -18.90 -2.32
C ARG A 105 -9.80 -20.19 -1.75
N PRO A 106 -9.59 -20.26 -0.45
CA PRO A 106 -8.82 -21.34 0.18
C PRO A 106 -9.46 -22.72 0.05
N GLU A 107 -10.78 -22.82 -0.07
CA GLU A 107 -11.52 -24.07 -0.29
C GLU A 107 -11.16 -24.76 -1.61
N THR A 108 -10.69 -24.04 -2.61
CA THR A 108 -10.27 -24.62 -3.91
C THR A 108 -8.96 -25.41 -3.81
N MET A 109 -8.29 -25.32 -2.66
CA MET A 109 -7.01 -25.98 -2.37
C MET A 109 -7.14 -27.20 -1.47
N ARG A 110 -8.36 -27.51 -0.98
CA ARG A 110 -8.62 -28.69 -0.12
C ARG A 110 -8.59 -30.00 -0.92
N GLY A 111 -8.24 -31.09 -0.22
CA GLY A 111 -8.32 -32.45 -0.80
C GLY A 111 -7.21 -32.80 -1.77
N VAL A 112 -6.13 -32.02 -1.81
CA VAL A 112 -4.97 -32.28 -2.67
C VAL A 112 -3.77 -32.65 -1.81
N SER A 113 -3.00 -33.68 -2.24
CA SER A 113 -1.73 -34.04 -1.63
C SER A 113 -0.59 -33.34 -2.37
N LEU A 114 0.18 -32.52 -1.65
CA LEU A 114 1.20 -31.65 -2.24
C LEU A 114 2.62 -32.14 -1.96
N LYS A 115 3.46 -32.10 -3.00
CA LYS A 115 4.92 -32.32 -2.86
C LYS A 115 5.65 -31.06 -2.46
N TYR A 116 5.24 -29.92 -2.98
CA TYR A 116 5.83 -28.64 -2.65
C TYR A 116 4.81 -27.50 -2.79
N LEU A 117 5.06 -26.45 -2.03
CA LEU A 117 4.22 -25.27 -1.96
C LEU A 117 5.09 -24.02 -1.91
N VAL A 118 4.74 -23.01 -2.69
CA VAL A 118 5.25 -21.65 -2.52
C VAL A 118 4.09 -20.76 -2.09
N MET A 119 4.24 -20.03 -0.99
CA MET A 119 3.35 -18.97 -0.54
C MET A 119 4.06 -17.63 -0.74
N ASP A 120 3.71 -16.94 -1.82
CA ASP A 120 4.32 -15.66 -2.20
C ASP A 120 3.49 -14.49 -1.69
N GLU A 121 4.15 -13.44 -1.20
CA GLU A 121 3.58 -12.33 -0.44
C GLU A 121 2.75 -12.85 0.76
N TYR A 122 3.36 -13.74 1.55
CA TYR A 122 2.71 -14.44 2.67
C TYR A 122 2.17 -13.47 3.73
N ALA A 123 2.82 -12.31 3.92
CA ALA A 123 2.36 -11.27 4.84
C ALA A 123 0.93 -10.77 4.55
N ASP A 124 0.48 -10.86 3.29
CA ASP A 124 -0.86 -10.41 2.84
C ASP A 124 -1.93 -11.51 2.90
N MET A 125 -1.56 -12.73 3.31
CA MET A 125 -2.48 -13.85 3.39
C MET A 125 -3.06 -13.98 4.81
N LYS A 126 -4.20 -14.66 4.94
CA LYS A 126 -4.74 -15.06 6.23
C LYS A 126 -3.97 -16.29 6.75
N PRO A 127 -3.56 -16.32 8.03
CA PRO A 127 -2.79 -17.45 8.59
C PRO A 127 -3.52 -18.79 8.52
N GLU A 128 -4.87 -18.79 8.57
CA GLU A 128 -5.68 -20.01 8.49
C GLU A 128 -5.51 -20.77 7.18
N VAL A 129 -5.12 -20.07 6.09
CA VAL A 129 -4.86 -20.71 4.80
C VAL A 129 -3.70 -21.69 4.91
N TRP A 130 -2.65 -21.30 5.63
CA TRP A 130 -1.54 -22.19 5.92
C TRP A 130 -1.94 -23.28 6.93
N GLU A 131 -2.40 -22.86 8.09
CA GLU A 131 -2.58 -23.75 9.26
C GLU A 131 -3.63 -24.84 9.00
N GLN A 132 -4.76 -24.48 8.41
CA GLN A 132 -5.93 -25.35 8.29
C GLN A 132 -6.04 -26.06 6.94
N ILE A 133 -5.39 -25.56 5.90
CA ILE A 133 -5.58 -26.06 4.53
C ILE A 133 -4.29 -26.60 3.94
N LEU A 134 -3.25 -25.76 3.83
CA LEU A 134 -2.06 -26.12 3.06
C LEU A 134 -1.06 -26.97 3.88
N ARG A 135 -0.92 -26.71 5.16
CA ARG A 135 -0.05 -27.53 6.05
C ARG A 135 -0.48 -29.00 6.10
N PRO A 136 -1.79 -29.34 6.25
CA PRO A 136 -2.26 -30.71 6.13
C PRO A 136 -2.02 -31.33 4.75
N ALA A 137 -2.17 -30.58 3.66
CA ALA A 137 -1.98 -31.08 2.30
C ALA A 137 -0.54 -31.56 1.99
N LEU A 138 0.45 -31.12 2.78
CA LEU A 138 1.85 -31.55 2.67
C LEU A 138 2.17 -32.84 3.45
N ALA A 139 1.24 -33.33 4.29
CA ALA A 139 1.53 -34.41 5.23
C ALA A 139 1.84 -35.73 4.52
N ASP A 140 1.02 -36.15 3.56
CA ASP A 140 1.12 -37.44 2.87
C ASP A 140 2.43 -37.61 2.09
N GLN A 141 2.87 -36.55 1.43
CA GLN A 141 4.09 -36.53 0.59
C GLN A 141 5.33 -36.13 1.39
N LYS A 142 5.20 -35.84 2.68
CA LYS A 142 6.24 -35.15 3.45
C LYS A 142 6.77 -33.94 2.70
N GLY A 143 5.83 -33.21 2.04
CA GLY A 143 6.13 -32.10 1.17
C GLY A 143 6.73 -30.91 1.92
N GLY A 144 7.50 -30.08 1.22
CA GLY A 144 8.08 -28.84 1.74
C GLY A 144 7.31 -27.60 1.35
N ALA A 145 7.66 -26.47 1.96
CA ALA A 145 7.09 -25.17 1.60
C ALA A 145 8.15 -24.07 1.64
N LEU A 146 7.96 -23.07 0.75
CA LEU A 146 8.64 -21.78 0.78
C LEU A 146 7.62 -20.70 1.11
N PHE A 147 7.86 -19.96 2.18
CA PHE A 147 7.16 -18.71 2.52
C PHE A 147 8.08 -17.57 2.10
N ILE A 148 7.61 -16.73 1.22
CA ILE A 148 8.43 -15.65 0.70
C ILE A 148 7.58 -14.40 0.54
N GLY A 149 8.15 -13.24 0.75
CA GLY A 149 7.45 -11.97 0.60
C GLY A 149 8.19 -10.80 1.21
N THR A 150 7.62 -9.63 1.02
CA THR A 150 8.04 -8.43 1.71
C THR A 150 7.35 -8.38 3.09
N PRO A 151 8.07 -8.12 4.18
CA PRO A 151 7.48 -7.97 5.50
C PRO A 151 6.39 -6.88 5.55
N MET A 152 5.39 -7.09 6.41
CA MET A 152 4.36 -6.11 6.71
C MET A 152 4.19 -6.01 8.24
N GLY A 153 5.04 -5.22 8.89
CA GLY A 153 5.06 -5.12 10.34
C GLY A 153 5.28 -6.47 11.03
N ARG A 154 4.85 -6.57 12.31
CA ARG A 154 4.99 -7.79 13.12
C ARG A 154 3.71 -8.63 13.10
N ASN A 155 3.35 -9.15 11.93
CA ASN A 155 2.20 -10.03 11.74
C ASN A 155 2.61 -11.52 11.81
N HIS A 156 1.72 -12.43 11.39
CA HIS A 156 1.96 -13.87 11.34
C HIS A 156 3.20 -14.28 10.50
N PHE A 157 3.61 -13.46 9.51
CA PHE A 157 4.85 -13.70 8.77
C PHE A 157 6.08 -13.44 9.64
N TYR A 158 6.04 -12.39 10.48
CA TYR A 158 7.08 -12.13 11.47
C TYR A 158 7.17 -13.26 12.50
N GLU A 159 6.01 -13.76 13.00
CA GLU A 159 5.98 -14.87 13.95
C GLU A 159 6.60 -16.13 13.36
N LEU A 160 6.24 -16.46 12.11
CA LEU A 160 6.82 -17.61 11.40
C LEU A 160 8.31 -17.41 11.11
N TYR A 161 8.74 -16.22 10.73
CA TYR A 161 10.14 -15.87 10.48
C TYR A 161 10.97 -16.04 11.79
N THR A 162 10.46 -15.51 12.88
CA THR A 162 11.11 -15.61 14.20
C THR A 162 11.22 -17.08 14.64
N TYR A 163 10.12 -17.84 14.52
CA TYR A 163 10.12 -19.28 14.81
C TYR A 163 11.15 -20.03 13.96
N ALA A 164 11.18 -19.78 12.66
CA ALA A 164 12.11 -20.43 11.75
C ALA A 164 13.59 -20.04 11.97
N GLY A 165 13.84 -18.92 12.65
CA GLY A 165 15.16 -18.46 13.06
C GLY A 165 15.64 -19.06 14.40
N LEU A 166 14.78 -19.78 15.13
CA LEU A 166 15.20 -20.53 16.31
C LEU A 166 15.89 -21.81 15.86
N GLU A 167 17.09 -22.06 16.38
CA GLU A 167 17.88 -23.28 16.03
C GLU A 167 17.29 -24.58 16.61
N GLU A 168 16.11 -24.52 17.23
CA GLU A 168 15.47 -25.65 17.93
C GLU A 168 14.75 -26.62 16.98
N ASP A 169 14.35 -26.16 15.79
CA ASP A 169 13.61 -26.98 14.81
C ASP A 169 14.31 -26.98 13.44
N GLU A 170 15.17 -27.98 13.21
CA GLU A 170 15.91 -28.16 11.95
C GLU A 170 15.01 -28.30 10.71
N THR A 171 13.70 -28.46 10.89
CA THR A 171 12.76 -28.51 9.75
C THR A 171 12.43 -27.14 9.18
N TYR A 172 12.73 -26.07 9.90
CA TYR A 172 12.56 -24.68 9.48
C TYR A 172 13.91 -23.98 9.34
N GLU A 173 13.97 -23.05 8.41
CA GLU A 173 15.12 -22.13 8.26
C GLU A 173 14.64 -20.79 7.71
N ALA A 174 15.21 -19.70 8.23
CA ALA A 174 14.82 -18.33 7.89
C ALA A 174 15.97 -17.55 7.26
N TRP A 175 15.65 -16.68 6.29
CA TRP A 175 16.59 -15.77 5.64
C TRP A 175 15.99 -14.39 5.54
N HIS A 176 16.90 -13.41 5.55
CA HIS A 176 16.57 -12.02 5.35
C HIS A 176 17.46 -11.44 4.26
N PHE A 177 16.85 -10.82 3.24
CA PHE A 177 17.55 -10.19 2.13
C PHE A 177 16.95 -8.83 1.80
N THR A 178 17.81 -7.89 1.50
CA THR A 178 17.43 -6.55 1.07
C THR A 178 17.43 -6.44 -0.45
N SER A 179 16.91 -5.34 -1.00
CA SER A 179 17.01 -5.08 -2.44
C SER A 179 18.45 -4.93 -2.93
N TYR A 180 19.40 -4.57 -2.05
CA TYR A 180 20.83 -4.50 -2.38
C TYR A 180 21.49 -5.87 -2.59
N ASP A 181 20.84 -6.96 -2.15
CA ASP A 181 21.34 -8.32 -2.36
C ASP A 181 21.12 -8.84 -3.80
N ASN A 182 20.45 -8.04 -4.64
CA ASN A 182 20.33 -8.33 -6.06
C ASN A 182 21.42 -7.58 -6.86
N PRO A 183 22.48 -8.23 -7.32
CA PRO A 183 23.57 -7.60 -8.07
C PRO A 183 23.15 -7.12 -9.47
N LEU A 184 21.95 -7.48 -9.94
CA LEU A 184 21.41 -7.06 -11.24
C LEU A 184 20.60 -5.76 -11.13
N LEU A 185 20.32 -5.28 -9.93
CA LEU A 185 19.63 -4.03 -9.67
C LEU A 185 20.66 -2.92 -9.43
N ASP A 186 20.51 -1.82 -10.14
CA ASP A 186 21.39 -0.67 -9.94
C ASP A 186 21.14 -0.07 -8.53
N PRO A 187 22.16 -0.01 -7.66
CA PRO A 187 22.03 0.59 -6.34
C PRO A 187 21.57 2.05 -6.38
N ALA A 188 21.89 2.80 -7.45
CA ALA A 188 21.45 4.18 -7.62
C ALA A 188 19.91 4.28 -7.68
N GLU A 189 19.22 3.32 -8.30
CA GLU A 189 17.75 3.27 -8.32
C GLU A 189 17.17 3.05 -6.92
N ILE A 190 17.82 2.23 -6.09
CA ILE A 190 17.42 2.03 -4.70
C ILE A 190 17.60 3.31 -3.90
N ASP A 191 18.71 4.04 -4.13
CA ASP A 191 19.00 5.30 -3.45
C ASP A 191 18.04 6.43 -3.86
N VAL A 192 17.56 6.43 -5.12
CA VAL A 192 16.49 7.33 -5.58
C VAL A 192 15.19 7.01 -4.84
N ALA A 193 14.80 5.73 -4.74
CA ALA A 193 13.63 5.33 -3.98
C ALA A 193 13.73 5.75 -2.51
N LYS A 194 14.92 5.62 -1.90
CA LYS A 194 15.17 6.06 -0.52
C LYS A 194 14.92 7.54 -0.30
N LYS A 195 15.22 8.39 -1.29
CA LYS A 195 15.00 9.84 -1.20
C LYS A 195 13.54 10.26 -1.42
N SER A 196 12.77 9.44 -2.14
CA SER A 196 11.38 9.75 -2.51
C SER A 196 10.31 9.09 -1.64
N MET A 197 10.71 8.15 -0.76
CA MET A 197 9.81 7.41 0.12
C MET A 197 10.04 7.81 1.58
N SER A 198 9.05 7.56 2.45
CA SER A 198 9.31 7.63 3.88
C SER A 198 10.34 6.58 4.31
N SER A 199 11.14 6.88 5.33
CA SER A 199 12.14 5.94 5.87
C SER A 199 11.52 4.63 6.29
N TYR A 200 10.30 4.65 6.85
CA TYR A 200 9.55 3.46 7.21
C TYR A 200 9.21 2.60 5.97
N ALA A 201 8.59 3.22 4.95
CA ALA A 201 8.24 2.50 3.73
C ALA A 201 9.47 1.96 3.00
N PHE A 202 10.57 2.73 2.97
CA PHE A 202 11.82 2.26 2.40
C PHE A 202 12.39 1.06 3.17
N ARG A 203 12.42 1.12 4.51
CA ARG A 203 12.90 -0.02 5.31
C ARG A 203 12.03 -1.26 5.13
N GLN A 204 10.70 -1.10 5.09
CA GLN A 204 9.79 -2.21 4.85
C GLN A 204 9.98 -2.80 3.45
N GLU A 205 9.91 -1.99 2.40
CA GLU A 205 9.82 -2.45 1.02
C GLU A 205 11.18 -2.86 0.42
N PHE A 206 12.26 -2.13 0.75
CA PHE A 206 13.58 -2.37 0.17
C PHE A 206 14.53 -3.09 1.12
N MET A 207 14.42 -2.81 2.42
CA MET A 207 15.28 -3.44 3.42
C MET A 207 14.64 -4.67 4.08
N ALA A 208 13.41 -5.03 3.69
CA ALA A 208 12.65 -6.15 4.25
C ALA A 208 12.53 -6.12 5.79
N SER A 209 12.38 -4.93 6.36
CA SER A 209 12.29 -4.76 7.80
C SER A 209 10.92 -5.18 8.33
N PHE A 210 10.91 -5.93 9.45
CA PHE A 210 9.71 -6.27 10.22
C PHE A 210 9.36 -5.22 11.27
N GLU A 211 9.75 -3.98 11.08
CA GLU A 211 9.38 -2.93 12.02
C GLU A 211 7.86 -2.87 12.18
N ALA A 212 7.41 -2.90 13.44
CA ALA A 212 6.02 -2.60 13.73
C ALA A 212 5.80 -1.10 13.43
N GLN A 213 4.66 -0.76 12.86
CA GLN A 213 4.17 0.61 12.93
C GLN A 213 4.00 0.92 14.42
N GLY A 214 4.93 1.62 14.99
CA GLY A 214 4.98 1.95 16.42
C GLY A 214 4.98 3.45 16.63
N SER A 215 5.10 3.88 17.85
CA SER A 215 5.01 5.23 18.39
C SER A 215 5.90 6.31 17.74
N ASP A 216 6.65 5.99 16.69
CA ASP A 216 7.55 6.90 15.99
C ASP A 216 7.16 7.08 14.51
N ILE A 217 5.88 6.93 14.17
CA ILE A 217 5.42 7.15 12.78
C ILE A 217 5.61 8.61 12.38
N PHE A 218 5.30 9.52 13.30
CA PHE A 218 5.53 10.95 13.15
C PHE A 218 6.38 11.45 14.32
N LYS A 219 7.46 12.13 14.01
CA LYS A 219 8.38 12.66 15.01
C LYS A 219 8.23 14.16 15.17
N GLU A 220 8.36 14.63 16.39
CA GLU A 220 8.28 16.07 16.71
C GLU A 220 9.29 16.89 15.90
N GLU A 221 10.50 16.36 15.70
CA GLU A 221 11.57 17.01 14.92
C GLU A 221 11.24 17.25 13.44
N TRP A 222 10.23 16.59 12.91
CA TRP A 222 9.79 16.76 11.51
C TRP A 222 8.78 17.89 11.33
N ILE A 223 8.21 18.40 12.44
CA ILE A 223 7.14 19.39 12.38
C ILE A 223 7.73 20.76 12.11
N LYS A 224 7.28 21.36 11.02
CA LYS A 224 7.58 22.76 10.68
C LYS A 224 6.35 23.60 10.94
N VAL A 225 6.47 24.61 11.78
CA VAL A 225 5.43 25.58 12.06
C VAL A 225 5.88 26.92 11.50
N SER A 226 5.02 27.58 10.72
CA SER A 226 5.28 28.92 10.19
C SER A 226 3.97 29.60 9.87
N SER A 227 3.83 30.87 10.20
CA SER A 227 2.70 31.72 9.80
C SER A 227 2.92 32.40 8.44
N GLU A 228 4.03 32.12 7.76
CA GLU A 228 4.31 32.63 6.43
C GLU A 228 3.62 31.75 5.38
N GLU A 229 2.48 32.22 4.86
CA GLU A 229 1.78 31.58 3.77
C GLU A 229 2.58 31.71 2.46
N PRO A 230 2.75 30.66 1.67
CA PRO A 230 3.37 30.74 0.35
C PRO A 230 2.57 31.62 -0.61
N ASP A 231 3.23 32.49 -1.36
CA ASP A 231 2.57 33.38 -2.36
C ASP A 231 1.90 32.59 -3.47
N ILE A 232 2.53 31.50 -3.92
CA ILE A 232 2.06 30.66 -5.04
C ILE A 232 1.51 29.35 -4.52
N GLY A 233 0.41 28.89 -5.10
CA GLY A 233 -0.22 27.60 -4.81
C GLY A 233 -1.73 27.64 -4.91
N ASN A 234 -2.36 26.47 -4.95
CA ASN A 234 -3.81 26.30 -4.97
C ASN A 234 -4.31 25.76 -3.64
N TYR A 235 -5.40 26.31 -3.12
CA TYR A 235 -6.08 25.74 -1.97
C TYR A 235 -6.92 24.52 -2.36
N TYR A 236 -6.90 23.53 -1.48
CA TYR A 236 -7.75 22.35 -1.52
C TYR A 236 -8.40 22.19 -0.15
N LEU A 237 -9.67 21.79 -0.15
CA LEU A 237 -10.41 21.45 1.06
C LEU A 237 -10.70 19.95 1.04
N ALA A 238 -10.35 19.23 2.10
CA ALA A 238 -10.71 17.82 2.26
C ALA A 238 -11.54 17.65 3.53
N ILE A 239 -12.68 16.99 3.38
CA ILE A 239 -13.67 16.83 4.43
C ILE A 239 -13.75 15.34 4.81
N ASP A 240 -13.38 15.03 6.06
CA ASP A 240 -13.68 13.78 6.73
C ASP A 240 -14.95 13.94 7.55
N MET A 241 -15.95 13.10 7.24
CA MET A 241 -17.28 13.23 7.84
C MET A 241 -17.44 12.29 9.03
N ALA A 242 -17.78 12.82 10.20
CA ALA A 242 -18.15 11.99 11.34
C ALA A 242 -19.19 10.92 10.97
N GLY A 243 -18.91 9.66 11.32
CA GLY A 243 -19.86 8.58 11.15
C GLY A 243 -21.09 8.76 12.04
N PHE A 244 -22.27 8.88 11.47
CA PHE A 244 -23.51 8.82 12.24
C PHE A 244 -23.81 7.35 12.56
N GLU A 245 -23.40 6.89 13.74
CA GLU A 245 -23.90 5.62 14.24
C GLU A 245 -25.39 5.75 14.58
N ASP A 246 -26.20 4.81 14.07
CA ASP A 246 -27.61 4.66 14.42
C ASP A 246 -27.82 4.80 15.94
N ALA A 247 -28.61 5.79 16.36
CA ALA A 247 -28.97 6.06 17.75
C ALA A 247 -29.60 4.85 18.47
N ASN A 248 -29.86 3.74 17.76
CA ASN A 248 -30.49 2.52 18.27
C ASN A 248 -29.52 1.41 18.71
N LYS A 249 -28.21 1.54 18.50
CA LYS A 249 -27.23 0.58 19.03
C LYS A 249 -26.63 1.06 20.34
N ARG A 250 -27.32 0.76 21.46
CA ARG A 250 -26.77 0.86 22.81
C ARG A 250 -25.55 -0.09 22.96
N LYS A 251 -24.39 0.31 22.48
CA LYS A 251 -23.09 -0.26 22.85
C LYS A 251 -22.18 0.84 23.32
N LYS A 252 -21.68 0.67 24.57
CA LYS A 252 -20.59 1.40 25.26
C LYS A 252 -20.20 2.76 24.64
N LYS A 253 -20.15 3.79 25.48
CA LYS A 253 -19.60 5.12 25.19
C LYS A 253 -18.36 5.03 24.28
N SER A 254 -18.55 4.90 22.96
CA SER A 254 -17.53 5.23 21.98
C SER A 254 -17.47 6.75 21.97
N ARG A 255 -16.27 7.30 22.02
CA ARG A 255 -16.05 8.72 21.74
C ARG A 255 -16.65 8.96 20.34
N LEU A 256 -17.51 9.95 20.24
CA LEU A 256 -18.10 10.35 18.96
C LEU A 256 -17.03 11.06 18.14
N ASP A 257 -16.85 10.65 16.88
CA ASP A 257 -15.89 11.25 15.95
C ASP A 257 -16.28 12.70 15.61
N ASN A 258 -15.27 13.51 15.25
CA ASN A 258 -15.48 14.87 14.76
C ASN A 258 -15.58 14.87 13.23
N THR A 259 -16.34 15.79 12.67
CA THR A 259 -16.21 16.18 11.27
C THR A 259 -15.02 17.15 11.17
N SER A 260 -14.10 16.90 10.24
CA SER A 260 -12.89 17.71 10.05
C SER A 260 -12.78 18.22 8.62
N ILE A 261 -12.37 19.47 8.47
CA ILE A 261 -12.16 20.15 7.18
C ILE A 261 -10.72 20.63 7.15
N ALA A 262 -9.85 19.96 6.41
CA ALA A 262 -8.48 20.40 6.19
C ALA A 262 -8.42 21.45 5.07
N CYS A 263 -7.85 22.62 5.36
CA CYS A 263 -7.67 23.73 4.44
C CYS A 263 -6.18 23.84 4.11
N VAL A 264 -5.76 23.42 2.91
CA VAL A 264 -4.35 23.25 2.56
C VAL A 264 -4.03 23.93 1.25
N LYS A 265 -2.98 24.77 1.26
CA LYS A 265 -2.40 25.35 0.05
C LYS A 265 -1.26 24.44 -0.44
N VAL A 266 -1.34 24.01 -1.68
CA VAL A 266 -0.37 23.10 -2.30
C VAL A 266 0.36 23.80 -3.44
N ASN A 267 1.69 23.66 -3.45
CA ASN A 267 2.57 24.12 -4.50
C ASN A 267 3.66 23.09 -4.81
N GLU A 268 4.61 23.42 -5.67
CA GLU A 268 5.73 22.53 -6.05
C GLU A 268 6.68 22.19 -4.89
N HIS A 269 6.73 23.00 -3.84
CA HIS A 269 7.59 22.81 -2.68
C HIS A 269 6.93 22.00 -1.57
N GLY A 270 5.61 21.83 -1.60
CA GLY A 270 4.89 21.05 -0.61
C GLY A 270 3.51 21.60 -0.24
N TRP A 271 3.09 21.28 0.96
CA TRP A 271 1.79 21.62 1.53
C TRP A 271 1.93 22.63 2.65
N PHE A 272 1.15 23.68 2.60
CA PHE A 272 0.94 24.61 3.70
C PHE A 272 -0.45 24.37 4.28
N VAL A 273 -0.50 23.77 5.48
CA VAL A 273 -1.76 23.52 6.19
C VAL A 273 -2.15 24.80 6.90
N ASP A 274 -3.04 25.57 6.31
CA ASP A 274 -3.44 26.86 6.86
C ASP A 274 -4.34 26.70 8.07
N ASN A 275 -5.32 25.78 7.99
CA ASN A 275 -6.26 25.54 9.08
C ASN A 275 -6.86 24.14 9.00
N ILE A 276 -7.26 23.59 10.15
CA ILE A 276 -8.13 22.42 10.23
C ILE A 276 -9.34 22.80 11.08
N ILE A 277 -10.49 22.95 10.43
CA ILE A 277 -11.76 23.29 11.09
C ILE A 277 -12.41 21.97 11.51
N TYR A 278 -12.66 21.77 12.79
CA TYR A 278 -13.21 20.51 13.28
C TYR A 278 -14.27 20.72 14.35
N GLY A 279 -15.15 19.74 14.48
CA GLY A 279 -16.22 19.78 15.49
C GLY A 279 -17.35 18.80 15.20
N ARG A 280 -18.37 18.85 16.04
CA ARG A 280 -19.56 18.02 15.93
C ARG A 280 -20.72 18.85 15.46
N TRP A 281 -21.08 18.70 14.20
CA TRP A 281 -22.08 19.51 13.54
C TRP A 281 -23.16 18.66 12.88
N THR A 282 -24.35 19.24 12.76
CA THR A 282 -25.36 18.70 11.86
C THR A 282 -24.93 18.84 10.40
N PHE A 283 -25.61 18.15 9.48
CA PHE A 283 -25.29 18.27 8.05
C PHE A 283 -25.47 19.70 7.53
N GLU A 284 -26.45 20.44 8.04
CA GLU A 284 -26.70 21.84 7.67
C GLU A 284 -25.58 22.76 8.18
N GLU A 285 -25.13 22.54 9.41
CA GLU A 285 -24.00 23.29 9.99
C GLU A 285 -22.67 22.94 9.25
N THR A 286 -22.46 21.67 8.94
CA THR A 286 -21.29 21.24 8.15
C THR A 286 -21.31 21.87 6.78
N ALA A 287 -22.46 21.88 6.07
CA ALA A 287 -22.58 22.55 4.78
C ALA A 287 -22.26 24.04 4.87
N ARG A 288 -22.72 24.72 5.94
CA ARG A 288 -22.36 26.12 6.17
C ARG A 288 -20.88 26.32 6.40
N LYS A 289 -20.22 25.45 7.20
CA LYS A 289 -18.78 25.51 7.45
C LYS A 289 -17.97 25.29 6.17
N ILE A 290 -18.39 24.34 5.33
CA ILE A 290 -17.77 24.13 4.03
C ILE A 290 -17.90 25.40 3.17
N PHE A 291 -19.08 26.03 3.14
CA PHE A 291 -19.29 27.25 2.39
C PHE A 291 -18.44 28.43 2.91
N GLU A 292 -18.34 28.60 4.23
CA GLU A 292 -17.49 29.60 4.86
C GLU A 292 -16.02 29.39 4.45
N ALA A 293 -15.53 28.13 4.46
CA ALA A 293 -14.20 27.79 4.02
C ALA A 293 -14.00 28.04 2.51
N VAL A 294 -14.97 27.67 1.66
CA VAL A 294 -14.93 27.94 0.22
C VAL A 294 -14.92 29.44 -0.09
N ASP A 295 -15.67 30.24 0.67
CA ASP A 295 -15.68 31.71 0.50
C ASP A 295 -14.33 32.32 0.86
N HIS A 296 -13.67 31.80 1.90
CA HIS A 296 -12.39 32.31 2.37
C HIS A 296 -11.21 31.85 1.48
N TYR A 297 -11.11 30.55 1.22
CA TYR A 297 -9.94 29.97 0.56
C TYR A 297 -10.03 29.88 -0.97
N GLN A 298 -11.21 29.99 -1.55
CA GLN A 298 -11.48 29.85 -2.98
C GLN A 298 -10.78 28.61 -3.60
N PRO A 299 -11.03 27.42 -3.07
CA PRO A 299 -10.26 26.24 -3.39
C PRO A 299 -10.45 25.78 -4.85
N ALA A 300 -9.41 25.18 -5.41
CA ALA A 300 -9.46 24.54 -6.74
C ALA A 300 -10.39 23.32 -6.75
N ALA A 301 -10.46 22.60 -5.63
CA ALA A 301 -11.41 21.49 -5.44
C ALA A 301 -11.75 21.30 -3.96
N VAL A 302 -12.95 20.76 -3.73
CA VAL A 302 -13.46 20.35 -2.42
C VAL A 302 -13.68 18.85 -2.44
N GLY A 303 -12.95 18.09 -1.63
CA GLY A 303 -13.11 16.65 -1.51
C GLY A 303 -14.02 16.29 -0.34
N ILE A 304 -14.97 15.38 -0.55
CA ILE A 304 -15.83 14.85 0.50
C ILE A 304 -15.72 13.32 0.49
N GLU A 305 -15.49 12.76 1.66
CA GLU A 305 -15.40 11.31 1.83
C GLU A 305 -16.64 10.58 1.29
N LYS A 306 -16.40 9.48 0.57
CA LYS A 306 -17.45 8.62 0.04
C LYS A 306 -18.20 7.89 1.15
N GLY A 307 -19.52 8.00 1.18
CA GLY A 307 -20.34 7.29 2.15
C GLY A 307 -21.76 7.83 2.27
N ILE A 308 -22.48 7.29 3.24
CA ILE A 308 -23.87 7.74 3.56
C ILE A 308 -23.88 9.21 3.96
N SER A 309 -22.89 9.65 4.72
CA SER A 309 -22.73 11.04 5.16
C SER A 309 -22.59 12.01 3.98
N LYS A 310 -21.85 11.61 2.90
CA LYS A 310 -21.78 12.40 1.68
C LYS A 310 -23.15 12.58 1.03
N GLN A 311 -23.92 11.50 0.92
CA GLN A 311 -25.27 11.60 0.33
C GLN A 311 -26.17 12.55 1.12
N ALA A 312 -26.08 12.52 2.45
CA ALA A 312 -26.86 13.37 3.33
C ALA A 312 -26.46 14.87 3.24
N ILE A 313 -25.17 15.18 3.12
CA ILE A 313 -24.70 16.57 3.05
C ILE A 313 -24.91 17.21 1.67
N MET A 314 -24.95 16.39 0.61
CA MET A 314 -25.10 16.93 -0.76
C MET A 314 -26.38 17.73 -0.98
N SER A 315 -27.49 17.38 -0.27
CA SER A 315 -28.76 18.13 -0.37
C SER A 315 -28.60 19.55 0.17
N PRO A 316 -28.27 19.78 1.45
CA PRO A 316 -28.12 21.14 1.99
C PRO A 316 -27.00 21.93 1.28
N LEU A 317 -25.92 21.27 0.86
CA LEU A 317 -24.84 21.93 0.15
C LEU A 317 -25.27 22.42 -1.23
N SER A 318 -26.00 21.61 -1.99
CA SER A 318 -26.57 21.98 -3.30
C SER A 318 -27.58 23.14 -3.20
N ASP A 319 -28.42 23.13 -2.16
CA ASP A 319 -29.37 24.19 -1.93
C ASP A 319 -28.69 25.53 -1.59
N MET A 320 -27.63 25.50 -0.79
CA MET A 320 -26.79 26.66 -0.50
C MET A 320 -26.06 27.17 -1.76
N MET A 321 -25.52 26.28 -2.61
CA MET A 321 -24.91 26.65 -3.90
C MET A 321 -25.89 27.44 -4.77
N LYS A 322 -27.14 26.96 -4.87
CA LYS A 322 -28.19 27.62 -5.65
C LYS A 322 -28.60 28.97 -5.05
N GLN A 323 -28.83 29.02 -3.72
CA GLN A 323 -29.22 30.26 -3.02
C GLN A 323 -28.16 31.35 -3.13
N ARG A 324 -26.88 30.99 -3.01
CA ARG A 324 -25.77 31.95 -3.07
C ARG A 324 -25.22 32.15 -4.47
N GLN A 325 -25.77 31.46 -5.49
CA GLN A 325 -25.27 31.48 -6.89
C GLN A 325 -23.75 31.23 -6.99
N LYS A 326 -23.21 30.40 -6.09
CA LYS A 326 -21.78 30.05 -6.03
C LYS A 326 -21.62 28.54 -6.14
N PHE A 327 -20.98 28.12 -7.22
CA PHE A 327 -20.76 26.72 -7.54
C PHE A 327 -19.25 26.40 -7.47
N PHE A 328 -18.89 25.28 -6.88
CA PHE A 328 -17.51 24.82 -6.79
C PHE A 328 -17.43 23.32 -7.09
N ARG A 329 -16.22 22.88 -7.47
CA ARG A 329 -15.96 21.47 -7.82
C ARG A 329 -15.92 20.61 -6.57
N ILE A 330 -16.78 19.58 -6.53
CA ILE A 330 -16.81 18.60 -5.45
C ILE A 330 -16.29 17.27 -6.01
N GLU A 331 -15.28 16.72 -5.35
CA GLU A 331 -14.70 15.41 -5.67
C GLU A 331 -15.08 14.39 -4.60
N GLU A 332 -15.11 13.12 -5.00
CA GLU A 332 -15.36 12.00 -4.10
C GLU A 332 -14.04 11.41 -3.62
N LEU A 333 -13.80 11.46 -2.31
CA LEU A 333 -12.64 10.85 -1.69
C LEU A 333 -12.95 9.39 -1.36
N THR A 334 -12.01 8.51 -1.68
CA THR A 334 -12.21 7.07 -1.52
C THR A 334 -11.24 6.48 -0.51
N HIS A 335 -11.69 5.47 0.22
CA HIS A 335 -10.83 4.75 1.16
C HIS A 335 -9.78 3.87 0.49
N SER A 336 -9.84 3.65 -0.82
CA SER A 336 -9.09 2.57 -1.49
C SER A 336 -9.20 1.23 -0.71
N ASN A 337 -8.70 0.11 -1.23
CA ASN A 337 -8.70 -1.18 -0.52
C ASN A 337 -7.64 -1.27 0.59
N LYS A 338 -6.99 -0.15 0.95
CA LYS A 338 -5.95 -0.08 1.99
C LYS A 338 -6.57 0.19 3.35
N LYS A 339 -5.95 -0.29 4.42
CA LYS A 339 -6.32 0.10 5.79
C LYS A 339 -6.16 1.61 5.97
N LYS A 340 -7.00 2.24 6.80
CA LYS A 340 -6.93 3.68 7.13
C LYS A 340 -5.52 4.09 7.54
N THR A 341 -4.89 3.32 8.43
CA THR A 341 -3.52 3.56 8.90
C THR A 341 -2.51 3.64 7.76
N ASP A 342 -2.55 2.66 6.83
CA ASP A 342 -1.60 2.61 5.72
C ASP A 342 -1.77 3.78 4.75
N ARG A 343 -3.01 4.26 4.58
CA ARG A 343 -3.33 5.42 3.75
C ARG A 343 -2.78 6.71 4.35
N ILE A 344 -3.00 6.93 5.65
CA ILE A 344 -2.51 8.12 6.37
C ILE A 344 -0.98 8.16 6.34
N VAL A 345 -0.33 7.03 6.65
CA VAL A 345 1.13 6.92 6.61
C VAL A 345 1.68 7.21 5.21
N ALA A 346 1.09 6.60 4.19
CA ALA A 346 1.53 6.81 2.81
C ALA A 346 1.37 8.27 2.34
N ALA A 347 0.32 8.94 2.78
CA ALA A 347 0.07 10.34 2.42
C ALA A 347 0.97 11.32 3.16
N LEU A 348 1.21 11.11 4.46
CA LEU A 348 1.75 12.16 5.33
C LEU A 348 3.18 11.92 5.78
N GLN A 349 3.58 10.68 6.11
CA GLN A 349 4.84 10.42 6.80
C GLN A 349 6.06 10.94 6.03
N GLY A 350 6.22 10.58 4.75
CA GLY A 350 7.34 11.04 3.94
C GLY A 350 7.36 12.55 3.74
N ARG A 351 6.18 13.18 3.64
CA ARG A 351 6.09 14.64 3.51
C ARG A 351 6.53 15.35 4.77
N PHE A 352 6.14 14.89 5.95
CA PHE A 352 6.65 15.44 7.21
C PHE A 352 8.15 15.20 7.37
N GLU A 353 8.62 13.97 7.17
CA GLU A 353 10.03 13.59 7.30
C GLU A 353 10.95 14.44 6.42
N HIS A 354 10.53 14.72 5.18
CA HIS A 354 11.31 15.53 4.23
C HIS A 354 10.97 17.03 4.31
N GLY A 355 10.13 17.43 5.26
CA GLY A 355 9.77 18.82 5.49
C GLY A 355 8.98 19.46 4.36
N ALA A 356 8.22 18.66 3.63
CA ALA A 356 7.30 19.11 2.58
C ALA A 356 5.90 19.45 3.12
N ILE A 357 5.67 19.37 4.43
CA ILE A 357 4.48 19.91 5.10
C ILE A 357 4.92 20.97 6.10
N THR A 358 4.30 22.15 5.99
CA THR A 358 4.39 23.22 6.98
C THR A 358 2.99 23.49 7.52
N ILE A 359 2.85 23.62 8.83
CA ILE A 359 1.57 23.93 9.46
C ILE A 359 1.55 25.39 9.94
N ASN A 360 0.42 26.08 9.71
CA ASN A 360 0.22 27.42 10.21
C ASN A 360 -0.01 27.42 11.72
N GLU A 361 0.30 28.53 12.40
CA GLU A 361 0.00 28.71 13.81
C GLU A 361 -1.54 28.89 14.00
N GLY A 362 -2.14 28.09 14.88
CA GLY A 362 -3.58 28.14 15.14
C GLY A 362 -4.00 27.35 16.38
N GLU A 363 -5.21 27.61 16.85
CA GLU A 363 -5.76 26.91 18.03
C GLU A 363 -5.94 25.39 17.79
N TRP A 364 -6.03 24.97 16.53
CA TRP A 364 -6.16 23.57 16.14
C TRP A 364 -4.88 22.75 16.27
N ASN A 365 -3.73 23.41 16.36
CA ASN A 365 -2.41 22.73 16.37
C ASN A 365 -2.27 21.74 17.52
N THR A 366 -2.77 22.06 18.70
CA THR A 366 -2.64 21.17 19.87
C THR A 366 -3.36 19.85 19.63
N GLU A 367 -4.61 19.87 19.19
CA GLU A 367 -5.38 18.65 18.93
C GLU A 367 -4.77 17.86 17.75
N PHE A 368 -4.39 18.56 16.68
CA PHE A 368 -3.76 17.94 15.52
C PHE A 368 -2.43 17.23 15.87
N LEU A 369 -1.57 17.88 16.63
CA LEU A 369 -0.29 17.29 17.03
C LEU A 369 -0.48 16.14 18.03
N ASP A 370 -1.48 16.24 18.90
CA ASP A 370 -1.86 15.12 19.79
C ASP A 370 -2.32 13.89 19.01
N GLU A 371 -3.17 14.07 18.00
CA GLU A 371 -3.56 12.98 17.10
C GLU A 371 -2.34 12.42 16.35
N LEU A 372 -1.51 13.30 15.77
CA LEU A 372 -0.37 12.93 14.93
C LEU A 372 0.67 12.09 15.69
N PHE A 373 1.05 12.52 16.91
CA PHE A 373 2.08 11.83 17.69
C PHE A 373 1.57 10.56 18.37
N GLN A 374 0.28 10.46 18.62
CA GLN A 374 -0.32 9.25 19.19
C GLN A 374 -0.79 8.24 18.13
N PHE A 375 -0.77 8.61 16.86
CA PHE A 375 -1.18 7.72 15.77
C PHE A 375 -0.23 6.51 15.66
N PRO A 376 -0.73 5.26 15.52
CA PRO A 376 -2.11 4.81 15.28
C PRO A 376 -2.81 4.27 16.55
N ASN A 377 -2.83 5.01 17.62
CA ASN A 377 -3.48 4.58 18.87
C ASN A 377 -5.01 4.57 18.71
N PRO A 378 -5.70 3.41 18.78
CA PRO A 378 -7.15 3.31 18.61
C PRO A 378 -7.96 3.98 19.74
N GLN A 379 -7.31 4.49 20.79
CA GLN A 379 -7.95 5.21 21.89
C GLN A 379 -7.95 6.74 21.66
N VAL A 380 -7.27 7.21 20.64
CA VAL A 380 -7.18 8.63 20.24
C VAL A 380 -7.92 8.81 18.93
N HIS A 381 -8.57 9.96 18.76
CA HIS A 381 -9.17 10.34 17.48
C HIS A 381 -8.08 10.51 16.43
N ASP A 382 -8.41 10.26 15.18
CA ASP A 382 -7.52 10.47 14.03
C ASP A 382 -8.23 11.26 12.91
N ASP A 383 -9.27 12.01 13.28
CA ASP A 383 -10.16 12.72 12.36
C ASP A 383 -9.44 13.87 11.64
N LEU A 384 -8.56 14.60 12.35
CA LEU A 384 -7.84 15.75 11.81
C LEU A 384 -6.74 15.29 10.84
N ILE A 385 -5.99 14.26 11.24
CA ILE A 385 -4.93 13.70 10.38
C ILE A 385 -5.50 12.98 9.18
N ASP A 386 -6.69 12.38 9.30
CA ASP A 386 -7.36 11.71 8.19
C ASP A 386 -7.85 12.71 7.15
N ALA A 387 -8.48 13.81 7.59
CA ALA A 387 -8.85 14.90 6.69
C ALA A 387 -7.62 15.46 5.94
N LEU A 388 -6.49 15.66 6.64
CA LEU A 388 -5.25 16.10 6.00
C LEU A 388 -4.72 15.07 4.98
N ALA A 389 -4.78 13.78 5.30
CA ALA A 389 -4.31 12.71 4.40
C ALA A 389 -5.12 12.64 3.10
N TYR A 390 -6.39 13.02 3.12
CA TYR A 390 -7.22 13.07 1.91
C TYR A 390 -6.80 14.14 0.90
N ILE A 391 -6.04 15.15 1.30
CA ILE A 391 -5.48 16.15 0.36
C ILE A 391 -4.63 15.47 -0.74
N ASP A 392 -3.98 14.34 -0.44
CA ASP A 392 -3.21 13.58 -1.42
C ASP A 392 -4.03 13.13 -2.65
N GLN A 393 -5.33 12.92 -2.49
CA GLN A 393 -6.22 12.56 -3.59
C GLN A 393 -6.67 13.77 -4.43
N LEU A 394 -6.60 14.97 -3.88
CA LEU A 394 -7.06 16.22 -4.52
C LEU A 394 -5.93 17.00 -5.18
N ALA A 395 -4.76 16.98 -4.55
CA ALA A 395 -3.61 17.78 -4.94
C ALA A 395 -2.98 17.25 -6.24
N ASN A 396 -3.56 17.61 -7.37
CA ASN A 396 -2.84 17.55 -8.62
C ASN A 396 -1.88 18.75 -8.65
N VAL A 397 -0.59 18.50 -8.68
CA VAL A 397 0.40 19.54 -8.94
C VAL A 397 0.22 19.98 -10.39
N SER A 398 -0.68 20.93 -10.61
CA SER A 398 -0.78 21.64 -11.87
C SER A 398 0.38 22.62 -11.87
N TYR A 399 1.41 22.35 -12.67
CA TYR A 399 2.39 23.37 -13.00
C TYR A 399 1.64 24.51 -13.72
N TYR A 400 1.35 25.60 -13.03
CA TYR A 400 1.05 26.85 -13.68
C TYR A 400 2.36 27.33 -14.33
N TYR A 401 2.48 27.10 -15.61
CA TYR A 401 3.34 27.98 -16.41
C TYR A 401 2.67 29.35 -16.34
N ASP A 402 3.30 30.28 -15.65
CA ASP A 402 3.07 31.71 -15.87
C ASP A 402 3.39 31.94 -17.37
N TYR A 403 2.35 31.98 -18.17
CA TYR A 403 2.48 32.70 -19.43
C TYR A 403 2.62 34.15 -19.01
N GLU A 404 3.86 34.64 -18.85
CA GLU A 404 4.15 36.02 -19.12
C GLU A 404 3.47 36.25 -20.47
N GLU A 405 2.44 37.11 -20.49
CA GLU A 405 1.93 37.71 -21.71
C GLU A 405 3.14 38.40 -22.33
N ASP A 406 3.87 37.69 -23.20
CA ASP A 406 4.65 38.33 -24.21
C ASP A 406 3.66 39.20 -24.98
N THR A 407 3.60 40.47 -24.59
CA THR A 407 3.01 41.51 -25.37
C THR A 407 3.79 41.51 -26.68
N PHE A 408 3.29 40.74 -27.63
CA PHE A 408 3.67 40.94 -29.03
C PHE A 408 3.26 42.35 -29.37
N ASP A 409 4.23 43.25 -29.37
CA ASP A 409 4.12 44.54 -30.05
C ASP A 409 3.66 44.23 -31.47
N LEU A 410 2.42 44.57 -31.74
CA LEU A 410 1.86 44.57 -33.09
C LEU A 410 2.78 45.42 -33.95
N LEU A 411 3.57 44.76 -34.76
CA LEU A 411 4.33 45.41 -35.81
C LEU A 411 3.43 46.35 -36.57
N ASP A 412 3.86 47.60 -36.62
CA ASP A 412 3.28 48.74 -37.31
C ASP A 412 2.75 48.33 -38.70
N PRO A 413 1.45 48.53 -39.03
CA PRO A 413 0.88 48.13 -40.30
C PRO A 413 1.30 49.00 -41.50
N ILE A 414 2.38 49.80 -41.40
CA ILE A 414 2.82 50.73 -42.44
C ILE A 414 4.16 50.35 -43.14
N ALA A 415 4.80 49.28 -42.79
CA ALA A 415 5.93 48.72 -43.51
C ALA A 415 5.48 47.60 -44.46
N GLY A 416 4.91 47.93 -45.56
CA GLY A 416 4.78 47.06 -46.73
C GLY A 416 6.15 46.61 -47.23
N TYR A 417 6.37 45.30 -47.27
CA TYR A 417 6.89 44.39 -48.28
C TYR A 417 6.89 42.98 -47.73
#